data_bb16067d547e27f49f158e88f73812f8
#
_entry.id   bb16067d547e27f49f158e88f73812f8
#
_cell.length_a   1.000
_cell.length_b   1.000
_cell.length_c   1.000
_cell.angle_alpha   90.00
_cell.angle_beta   90.00
_cell.angle_gamma   90.00
#
_symmetry.space_group_name_H-M   'P 1'
#
loop_
_entity.id
_entity.type
_entity.pdbx_description
1 polymer ?
#
loop_
_entity_poly.entity_id
_entity_poly.type
_entity_poly.pdbx_seq_one_letter_code
_entity_poly.pdbx_strand_id
1 'polypeptide(L)'
;MNETILNGLLNLFAIFASSVRIEREQASRAVHSYLSSHFGVRSHKEYIELYNALRDMYDDSLFVLDKEQIVRNICEQMKVKLRAEEQLLLLIRFVEFAYTNSEEADQHLALFRLVADIFSIPQEEFDDALAFITGQTSLSLLTISGEEEAEVNHITRKGMEGVIRVLYIRRFDKHIFTYHGNGQVFMNDIPLSSDMFYAWQHSSVLKGPLFLPVYYSNLLAVFNKNEHKEVIHLAGRDID
;
A
#
# COMPACT_ATOMS: atom_id res chain seq x y z
N MET A 1 7.71 12.71 -7.80
CA MET A 1 6.95 13.09 -6.56
C MET A 1 7.44 14.43 -6.11
N ASN A 2 6.57 15.31 -5.62
CA ASN A 2 6.95 16.65 -5.16
C ASN A 2 7.75 16.52 -3.84
N GLU A 3 8.79 17.34 -3.66
CA GLU A 3 9.63 17.39 -2.45
C GLU A 3 8.82 17.54 -1.16
N THR A 4 7.74 18.32 -1.20
CA THR A 4 6.83 18.48 -0.06
C THR A 4 6.17 17.17 0.35
N ILE A 5 5.81 16.31 -0.61
CA ILE A 5 5.20 14.99 -0.34
C ILE A 5 6.21 14.09 0.34
N LEU A 6 7.42 14.07 -0.21
CA LEU A 6 8.49 13.25 0.35
C LEU A 6 8.84 13.68 1.78
N ASN A 7 8.97 14.98 2.01
CA ASN A 7 9.22 15.53 3.36
C ASN A 7 8.08 15.18 4.33
N GLY A 8 6.82 15.28 3.89
CA GLY A 8 5.66 14.87 4.68
C GLY A 8 5.71 13.38 5.02
N LEU A 9 6.01 12.51 4.05
CA LEU A 9 6.10 11.08 4.25
C LEU A 9 7.23 10.70 5.22
N LEU A 10 8.41 11.32 5.09
CA LEU A 10 9.53 11.11 6.01
C LEU A 10 9.17 11.53 7.45
N ASN A 11 8.40 12.62 7.62
CA ASN A 11 7.87 13.01 8.93
C ASN A 11 6.94 11.93 9.50
N LEU A 12 5.98 11.43 8.71
CA LEU A 12 5.07 10.36 9.15
C LEU A 12 5.84 9.09 9.53
N PHE A 13 6.84 8.70 8.75
CA PHE A 13 7.70 7.55 9.07
C PHE A 13 8.47 7.76 10.37
N ALA A 14 9.02 8.96 10.60
CA ALA A 14 9.77 9.28 11.81
C ALA A 14 8.87 9.28 13.05
N ILE A 15 7.66 9.87 12.96
CA ILE A 15 6.67 9.87 14.05
C ILE A 15 6.26 8.45 14.39
N PHE A 16 5.92 7.63 13.38
CA PHE A 16 5.53 6.24 13.59
C PHE A 16 6.67 5.46 14.24
N ALA A 17 7.86 5.48 13.64
CA ALA A 17 9.01 4.74 14.13
C ALA A 17 9.39 5.14 15.57
N SER A 18 9.24 6.42 15.95
CA SER A 18 9.39 6.90 17.33
C SER A 18 8.29 6.38 18.26
N SER A 19 7.06 6.26 17.77
CA SER A 19 5.92 5.82 18.57
C SER A 19 6.00 4.34 18.92
N VAL A 20 6.41 3.48 17.97
CA VAL A 20 6.59 2.04 18.18
C VAL A 20 8.01 1.65 18.63
N ARG A 21 8.87 2.63 18.85
CA ARG A 21 10.25 2.43 19.32
C ARG A 21 11.07 1.48 18.43
N ILE A 22 10.85 1.54 17.10
CA ILE A 22 11.70 0.78 16.16
C ILE A 22 13.16 1.17 16.38
N GLU A 23 14.04 0.20 16.40
CA GLU A 23 15.47 0.46 16.53
C GLU A 23 15.94 1.40 15.40
N ARG A 24 16.79 2.39 15.75
CA ARG A 24 17.17 3.50 14.87
C ARG A 24 17.78 3.03 13.55
N GLU A 25 18.72 2.09 13.62
CA GLU A 25 19.39 1.58 12.42
C GLU A 25 18.43 0.79 11.51
N GLN A 26 17.51 0.03 12.11
CA GLN A 26 16.48 -0.69 11.38
C GLN A 26 15.57 0.29 10.64
N ALA A 27 15.05 1.31 11.32
CA ALA A 27 14.17 2.31 10.72
C ALA A 27 14.89 3.10 9.61
N SER A 28 16.15 3.49 9.83
CA SER A 28 16.96 4.19 8.82
C SER A 28 17.21 3.32 7.59
N ARG A 29 17.50 2.02 7.78
CA ARG A 29 17.63 1.06 6.64
C ARG A 29 16.32 0.91 5.86
N ALA A 30 15.18 0.84 6.56
CA ALA A 30 13.87 0.76 5.93
C ALA A 30 13.57 1.98 5.07
N VAL A 31 13.82 3.18 5.59
CA VAL A 31 13.66 4.43 4.83
C VAL A 31 14.64 4.48 3.65
N HIS A 32 15.88 4.07 3.84
CA HIS A 32 16.85 3.98 2.75
C HIS A 32 16.38 3.03 1.64
N SER A 33 15.89 1.84 2.01
CA SER A 33 15.32 0.87 1.06
C SER A 33 14.14 1.48 0.31
N TYR A 34 13.21 2.11 1.03
CA TYR A 34 12.06 2.80 0.45
C TYR A 34 12.48 3.88 -0.56
N LEU A 35 13.41 4.75 -0.20
CA LEU A 35 13.91 5.81 -1.08
C LEU A 35 14.62 5.24 -2.31
N SER A 36 15.43 4.20 -2.13
CA SER A 36 16.15 3.54 -3.23
C SER A 36 15.19 2.93 -4.24
N SER A 37 14.14 2.28 -3.77
CA SER A 37 13.15 1.62 -4.62
C SER A 37 12.29 2.61 -5.42
N HIS A 38 12.04 3.82 -4.88
CA HIS A 38 11.07 4.74 -5.44
C HIS A 38 11.69 5.98 -6.12
N PHE A 39 12.94 6.34 -5.81
CA PHE A 39 13.53 7.62 -6.21
C PHE A 39 14.87 7.56 -6.96
N GLY A 40 15.46 6.38 -7.12
CA GLY A 40 16.79 6.26 -7.77
C GLY A 40 17.93 6.86 -6.92
N VAL A 41 19.16 6.52 -7.27
CA VAL A 41 20.35 6.60 -6.39
C VAL A 41 20.88 8.03 -6.07
N ARG A 42 20.42 9.10 -6.71
CA ARG A 42 21.14 10.39 -6.66
C ARG A 42 20.81 11.34 -5.50
N SER A 43 19.74 11.13 -4.74
CA SER A 43 19.26 12.09 -3.73
C SER A 43 19.07 11.54 -2.33
N HIS A 44 19.55 10.34 -2.04
CA HIS A 44 19.16 9.64 -0.79
C HIS A 44 19.80 10.21 0.46
N LYS A 45 21.05 10.72 0.37
CA LYS A 45 21.80 11.13 1.57
C LYS A 45 21.10 12.25 2.32
N GLU A 46 20.67 13.28 1.64
CA GLU A 46 19.99 14.44 2.24
C GLU A 46 18.66 14.03 2.90
N TYR A 47 17.90 13.14 2.27
CA TYR A 47 16.63 12.64 2.83
C TYR A 47 16.81 11.70 4.02
N ILE A 48 17.87 10.90 4.03
CA ILE A 48 18.22 10.07 5.20
C ILE A 48 18.69 10.96 6.36
N GLU A 49 19.50 12.00 6.07
CA GLU A 49 19.90 12.98 7.09
C GLU A 49 18.68 13.71 7.66
N LEU A 50 17.75 14.13 6.79
CA LEU A 50 16.49 14.73 7.22
C LEU A 50 15.66 13.77 8.09
N TYR A 51 15.48 12.53 7.65
CA TYR A 51 14.75 11.51 8.42
C TYR A 51 15.37 11.31 9.80
N ASN A 52 16.69 11.19 9.88
CA ASN A 52 17.39 10.99 11.16
C ASN A 52 17.22 12.21 12.08
N ALA A 53 17.29 13.43 11.55
CA ALA A 53 17.07 14.65 12.30
C ALA A 53 15.62 14.73 12.84
N LEU A 54 14.63 14.36 12.01
CA LEU A 54 13.22 14.27 12.43
C LEU A 54 13.04 13.22 13.53
N ARG A 55 13.67 12.06 13.38
CA ARG A 55 13.61 10.99 14.36
C ARG A 55 14.20 11.44 15.70
N ASP A 56 15.36 12.13 15.70
CA ASP A 56 15.97 12.68 16.90
C ASP A 56 15.02 13.65 17.62
N MET A 57 14.36 14.51 16.84
CA MET A 57 13.39 15.46 17.39
C MET A 57 12.19 14.76 18.03
N TYR A 58 11.68 13.66 17.44
CA TYR A 58 10.52 12.94 17.99
C TYR A 58 10.88 11.97 19.13
N ASP A 59 12.13 11.54 19.22
CA ASP A 59 12.63 10.68 20.30
C ASP A 59 13.06 11.50 21.53
N ASP A 60 13.26 12.83 21.40
CA ASP A 60 13.69 13.69 22.49
C ASP A 60 12.56 13.85 23.53
N SER A 61 12.77 13.25 24.70
CA SER A 61 11.82 13.28 25.82
C SER A 61 11.65 14.67 26.49
N LEU A 62 12.52 15.62 26.15
CA LEU A 62 12.42 17.00 26.67
C LEU A 62 11.27 17.78 26.00
N PHE A 63 10.83 17.33 24.81
CA PHE A 63 9.71 17.93 24.12
C PHE A 63 8.49 17.02 24.23
N VAL A 64 7.49 17.42 25.01
CA VAL A 64 6.16 16.80 25.00
C VAL A 64 5.46 17.25 23.70
N LEU A 65 5.83 16.63 22.59
CA LEU A 65 5.21 16.93 21.30
C LEU A 65 3.87 16.20 21.20
N ASP A 66 2.82 16.93 20.92
CA ASP A 66 1.55 16.34 20.51
C ASP A 66 1.69 15.77 19.08
N LYS A 67 2.05 14.49 19.02
CA LYS A 67 2.29 13.79 17.76
C LYS A 67 1.04 13.76 16.87
N GLU A 68 -0.16 13.69 17.45
CA GLU A 68 -1.40 13.73 16.67
C GLU A 68 -1.59 15.09 16.01
N GLN A 69 -1.35 16.18 16.75
CA GLN A 69 -1.47 17.53 16.17
C GLN A 69 -0.44 17.76 15.06
N ILE A 70 0.76 17.23 15.20
CA ILE A 70 1.80 17.31 14.16
C ILE A 70 1.36 16.54 12.91
N VAL A 71 0.85 15.30 13.06
CA VAL A 71 0.32 14.52 11.95
C VAL A 71 -0.81 15.26 11.25
N ARG A 72 -1.75 15.86 12.00
CA ARG A 72 -2.83 16.69 11.42
C ARG A 72 -2.25 17.80 10.56
N ASN A 73 -1.35 18.60 11.09
CA ASN A 73 -0.76 19.74 10.37
C ASN A 73 -0.04 19.30 9.09
N ILE A 74 0.73 18.20 9.15
CA ILE A 74 1.43 17.64 7.99
C ILE A 74 0.43 17.17 6.94
N CYS A 75 -0.57 16.38 7.33
CA CYS A 75 -1.55 15.81 6.41
C CYS A 75 -2.46 16.89 5.80
N GLU A 76 -2.86 17.91 6.55
CA GLU A 76 -3.62 19.05 6.02
C GLU A 76 -2.84 19.83 4.96
N GLN A 77 -1.54 20.08 5.20
CA GLN A 77 -0.67 20.71 4.20
C GLN A 77 -0.51 19.85 2.94
N MET A 78 -0.42 18.54 3.10
CA MET A 78 -0.32 17.60 1.99
C MET A 78 -1.66 17.50 1.23
N LYS A 79 -2.79 17.49 1.92
CA LYS A 79 -4.12 17.39 1.34
C LYS A 79 -4.38 18.48 0.28
N VAL A 80 -3.92 19.70 0.54
CA VAL A 80 -4.08 20.82 -0.42
C VAL A 80 -3.26 20.62 -1.71
N LYS A 81 -2.17 19.86 -1.63
CA LYS A 81 -1.22 19.68 -2.74
C LYS A 81 -1.41 18.37 -3.51
N LEU A 82 -2.08 17.41 -2.91
CA LEU A 82 -2.27 16.06 -3.43
C LEU A 82 -3.69 15.88 -3.97
N ARG A 83 -3.78 15.20 -5.11
CA ARG A 83 -5.07 14.66 -5.58
C ARG A 83 -5.51 13.52 -4.66
N ALA A 84 -6.82 13.26 -4.61
CA ALA A 84 -7.39 12.22 -3.77
C ALA A 84 -6.76 10.83 -3.98
N GLU A 85 -6.41 10.49 -5.22
CA GLU A 85 -5.68 9.26 -5.56
C GLU A 85 -4.28 9.22 -4.92
N GLU A 86 -3.56 10.32 -4.97
CA GLU A 86 -2.21 10.42 -4.40
C GLU A 86 -2.24 10.36 -2.87
N GLN A 87 -3.32 10.89 -2.25
CA GLN A 87 -3.55 10.79 -0.81
C GLN A 87 -3.77 9.33 -0.37
N LEU A 88 -4.57 8.57 -1.12
CA LEU A 88 -4.77 7.14 -0.84
C LEU A 88 -3.47 6.34 -1.02
N LEU A 89 -2.73 6.56 -2.10
CA LEU A 89 -1.44 5.90 -2.32
C LEU A 89 -0.43 6.24 -1.22
N LEU A 90 -0.44 7.46 -0.71
CA LEU A 90 0.40 7.85 0.42
C LEU A 90 0.02 7.10 1.69
N LEU A 91 -1.27 7.00 1.99
CA LEU A 91 -1.75 6.21 3.12
C LEU A 91 -1.30 4.74 3.01
N ILE A 92 -1.49 4.11 1.84
CA ILE A 92 -1.05 2.73 1.59
C ILE A 92 0.45 2.57 1.86
N ARG A 93 1.27 3.51 1.39
CA ARG A 93 2.72 3.50 1.63
C ARG A 93 3.09 3.69 3.10
N PHE A 94 2.34 4.52 3.81
CA PHE A 94 2.55 4.70 5.24
C PHE A 94 2.22 3.45 6.04
N VAL A 95 1.09 2.82 5.73
CA VAL A 95 0.68 1.54 6.34
C VAL A 95 1.69 0.43 6.01
N GLU A 96 2.12 0.32 4.75
CA GLU A 96 3.15 -0.65 4.34
C GLU A 96 4.44 -0.49 5.15
N PHE A 97 4.96 0.75 5.26
CA PHE A 97 6.15 1.02 6.05
C PHE A 97 5.99 0.53 7.49
N ALA A 98 4.83 0.79 8.09
CA ALA A 98 4.55 0.41 9.46
C ALA A 98 4.54 -1.11 9.65
N TYR A 99 3.78 -1.83 8.84
CA TYR A 99 3.62 -3.29 8.96
C TYR A 99 4.88 -4.07 8.56
N THR A 100 5.67 -3.55 7.63
CA THR A 100 6.95 -4.16 7.26
C THR A 100 8.00 -4.05 8.36
N ASN A 101 7.92 -3.01 9.20
CA ASN A 101 8.99 -2.68 10.16
C ASN A 101 8.60 -2.86 11.63
N SER A 102 7.35 -3.20 11.95
CA SER A 102 6.90 -3.39 13.32
C SER A 102 5.80 -4.45 13.42
N GLU A 103 5.98 -5.41 14.32
CA GLU A 103 4.93 -6.36 14.71
C GLU A 103 3.82 -5.70 15.53
N GLU A 104 4.08 -4.50 16.08
CA GLU A 104 3.12 -3.72 16.90
C GLU A 104 2.31 -2.72 16.06
N ALA A 105 2.38 -2.77 14.72
CA ALA A 105 1.69 -1.83 13.84
C ALA A 105 0.17 -1.75 14.12
N ASP A 106 -0.46 -2.86 14.49
CA ASP A 106 -1.89 -2.91 14.87
C ASP A 106 -2.24 -2.00 16.05
N GLN A 107 -1.33 -1.77 16.98
CA GLN A 107 -1.55 -0.89 18.14
C GLN A 107 -1.65 0.58 17.71
N HIS A 108 -1.22 0.91 16.49
CA HIS A 108 -1.21 2.25 15.92
C HIS A 108 -2.27 2.50 14.84
N LEU A 109 -3.28 1.63 14.74
CA LEU A 109 -4.40 1.81 13.81
C LEU A 109 -5.08 3.17 13.93
N ALA A 110 -5.16 3.74 15.15
CA ALA A 110 -5.71 5.08 15.36
C ALA A 110 -4.92 6.16 14.59
N LEU A 111 -3.60 6.03 14.48
CA LEU A 111 -2.77 6.96 13.72
C LEU A 111 -3.04 6.85 12.21
N PHE A 112 -3.19 5.64 11.68
CA PHE A 112 -3.51 5.43 10.27
C PHE A 112 -4.91 5.95 9.93
N ARG A 113 -5.89 5.72 10.82
CA ARG A 113 -7.25 6.26 10.68
C ARG A 113 -7.26 7.78 10.72
N LEU A 114 -6.49 8.40 11.60
CA LEU A 114 -6.33 9.85 11.64
C LEU A 114 -5.87 10.41 10.29
N VAL A 115 -4.87 9.78 9.66
CA VAL A 115 -4.39 10.18 8.33
C VAL A 115 -5.49 9.98 7.27
N ALA A 116 -6.20 8.85 7.31
CA ALA A 116 -7.31 8.56 6.39
C ALA A 116 -8.44 9.58 6.51
N ASP A 117 -8.84 9.94 7.74
CA ASP A 117 -9.89 10.90 8.02
C ASP A 117 -9.52 12.30 7.49
N ILE A 118 -8.28 12.75 7.74
CA ILE A 118 -7.81 14.05 7.23
C ILE A 118 -7.84 14.07 5.71
N PHE A 119 -7.44 12.99 5.05
CA PHE A 119 -7.48 12.87 3.59
C PHE A 119 -8.89 12.60 3.04
N SER A 120 -9.88 12.45 3.92
CA SER A 120 -11.25 12.11 3.53
C SER A 120 -11.33 10.80 2.72
N ILE A 121 -10.51 9.82 3.12
CA ILE A 121 -10.54 8.46 2.57
C ILE A 121 -11.70 7.72 3.22
N PRO A 122 -12.65 7.17 2.44
CA PRO A 122 -13.76 6.38 2.97
C PRO A 122 -13.27 5.19 3.81
N GLN A 123 -14.06 4.81 4.82
CA GLN A 123 -13.73 3.69 5.71
C GLN A 123 -13.47 2.39 4.92
N GLU A 124 -14.29 2.09 3.92
CA GLU A 124 -14.14 0.91 3.07
C GLU A 124 -12.79 0.91 2.33
N GLU A 125 -12.39 2.05 1.75
CA GLU A 125 -11.09 2.16 1.08
C GLU A 125 -9.91 2.05 2.05
N PHE A 126 -10.07 2.52 3.29
CA PHE A 126 -9.08 2.33 4.34
C PHE A 126 -8.94 0.86 4.72
N ASP A 127 -10.06 0.16 4.92
CA ASP A 127 -10.07 -1.25 5.30
C ASP A 127 -9.51 -2.13 4.16
N ASP A 128 -9.83 -1.82 2.89
CA ASP A 128 -9.25 -2.47 1.72
C ASP A 128 -7.73 -2.23 1.62
N ALA A 129 -7.25 -1.01 1.88
CA ALA A 129 -5.83 -0.69 1.90
C ALA A 129 -5.09 -1.47 3.00
N LEU A 130 -5.68 -1.56 4.18
CA LEU A 130 -5.14 -2.33 5.30
C LEU A 130 -5.11 -3.83 4.96
N ALA A 131 -6.19 -4.38 4.44
CA ALA A 131 -6.27 -5.77 4.02
C ALA A 131 -5.25 -6.10 2.92
N PHE A 132 -5.02 -5.18 1.98
CA PHE A 132 -4.02 -5.33 0.92
C PHE A 132 -2.59 -5.50 1.48
N ILE A 133 -2.24 -4.75 2.52
CA ILE A 133 -0.93 -4.82 3.16
C ILE A 133 -0.81 -6.03 4.09
N THR A 134 -1.84 -6.29 4.91
CA THR A 134 -1.80 -7.36 5.92
C THR A 134 -2.07 -8.74 5.36
N GLY A 135 -2.51 -8.84 4.10
CA GLY A 135 -2.84 -10.09 3.45
C GLY A 135 -4.20 -10.67 3.86
N GLN A 136 -5.07 -9.83 4.41
CA GLN A 136 -6.46 -10.21 4.65
C GLN A 136 -7.26 -10.20 3.35
N THR A 137 -8.43 -10.83 3.36
CA THR A 137 -9.32 -10.88 2.19
C THR A 137 -10.31 -9.72 2.18
N SER A 138 -10.60 -9.20 0.99
CA SER A 138 -11.64 -8.19 0.74
C SER A 138 -12.21 -8.40 -0.66
N LEU A 139 -13.40 -7.88 -0.94
CA LEU A 139 -14.01 -7.92 -2.27
C LEU A 139 -13.25 -7.05 -3.30
N SER A 140 -12.51 -6.07 -2.83
CA SER A 140 -11.64 -5.22 -3.65
C SER A 140 -10.24 -5.81 -3.87
N LEU A 141 -9.95 -6.98 -3.30
CA LEU A 141 -8.67 -7.68 -3.43
C LEU A 141 -8.80 -8.91 -4.33
N LEU A 142 -7.74 -9.18 -5.08
CA LEU A 142 -7.57 -10.37 -5.90
C LEU A 142 -6.18 -10.94 -5.68
N THR A 143 -6.11 -12.24 -5.43
CA THR A 143 -4.84 -12.99 -5.33
C THR A 143 -4.60 -13.79 -6.62
N ILE A 144 -3.35 -13.79 -7.10
CA ILE A 144 -2.90 -14.62 -8.21
C ILE A 144 -1.72 -15.45 -7.72
N SER A 145 -1.86 -16.77 -7.75
CA SER A 145 -0.82 -17.69 -7.29
C SER A 145 -0.77 -18.98 -8.11
N GLY A 146 0.23 -19.82 -7.84
CA GLY A 146 0.38 -21.14 -8.49
C GLY A 146 -0.57 -22.20 -7.94
N GLU A 147 -1.09 -22.02 -6.73
CA GLU A 147 -1.94 -22.95 -6.00
C GLU A 147 -3.39 -22.50 -6.02
N GLU A 148 -4.32 -23.46 -5.87
CA GLU A 148 -5.74 -23.15 -5.69
C GLU A 148 -5.99 -22.74 -4.24
N GLU A 149 -6.50 -21.53 -4.05
CA GLU A 149 -6.89 -21.03 -2.74
C GLU A 149 -8.40 -20.81 -2.69
N ALA A 150 -8.99 -21.05 -1.51
CA ALA A 150 -10.43 -20.87 -1.29
C ALA A 150 -10.81 -19.39 -1.07
N GLU A 151 -10.02 -18.47 -1.58
CA GLU A 151 -10.29 -17.03 -1.48
C GLU A 151 -11.43 -16.60 -2.40
N VAL A 152 -12.13 -15.53 -2.02
CA VAL A 152 -13.28 -15.00 -2.77
C VAL A 152 -12.87 -14.59 -4.19
N ASN A 153 -11.68 -14.00 -4.33
CA ASN A 153 -11.13 -13.52 -5.59
C ASN A 153 -9.75 -14.12 -5.81
N HIS A 154 -9.68 -15.18 -6.60
CA HIS A 154 -8.42 -15.86 -6.88
C HIS A 154 -8.31 -16.24 -8.36
N ILE A 155 -7.09 -16.12 -8.91
CA ILE A 155 -6.71 -16.61 -10.22
C ILE A 155 -5.54 -17.59 -10.06
N THR A 156 -5.80 -18.87 -10.30
CA THR A 156 -4.73 -19.89 -10.29
C THR A 156 -3.93 -19.85 -11.59
N ARG A 157 -2.61 -19.83 -11.44
CA ARG A 157 -1.65 -19.95 -12.56
C ARG A 157 -0.60 -20.99 -12.24
N LYS A 158 -0.90 -22.26 -12.51
CA LYS A 158 0.02 -23.39 -12.26
C LYS A 158 1.40 -23.09 -12.83
N GLY A 159 2.43 -23.29 -12.01
CA GLY A 159 3.83 -23.00 -12.36
C GLY A 159 4.28 -21.58 -11.98
N MET A 160 3.39 -20.73 -11.48
CA MET A 160 3.77 -19.43 -10.93
C MET A 160 4.38 -19.63 -9.55
N GLU A 161 5.57 -19.08 -9.36
CA GLU A 161 6.23 -19.00 -8.06
C GLU A 161 5.96 -17.66 -7.40
N GLY A 162 5.53 -17.70 -6.12
CA GLY A 162 5.13 -16.52 -5.37
C GLY A 162 3.67 -16.12 -5.59
N VAL A 163 3.31 -14.96 -5.04
CA VAL A 163 1.95 -14.46 -4.98
C VAL A 163 1.89 -13.03 -5.50
N ILE A 164 0.91 -12.72 -6.31
CA ILE A 164 0.55 -11.35 -6.66
C ILE A 164 -0.75 -11.01 -5.95
N ARG A 165 -0.74 -9.89 -5.24
CA ARG A 165 -1.93 -9.28 -4.66
C ARG A 165 -2.29 -8.04 -5.44
N VAL A 166 -3.56 -7.95 -5.83
CA VAL A 166 -4.09 -6.81 -6.60
C VAL A 166 -5.16 -6.13 -5.76
N LEU A 167 -5.05 -4.82 -5.61
CA LEU A 167 -6.08 -3.96 -5.03
C LEU A 167 -6.78 -3.19 -6.15
N TYR A 168 -8.10 -3.32 -6.25
CA TYR A 168 -8.95 -2.52 -7.10
C TYR A 168 -9.45 -1.28 -6.34
N ILE A 169 -9.01 -0.11 -6.76
CA ILE A 169 -9.43 1.19 -6.20
C ILE A 169 -10.62 1.69 -7.02
N ARG A 170 -11.83 1.31 -6.60
CA ARG A 170 -13.09 1.55 -7.36
C ARG A 170 -13.29 3.02 -7.70
N ARG A 171 -13.07 3.93 -6.75
CA ARG A 171 -13.26 5.38 -6.91
C ARG A 171 -12.45 5.98 -8.07
N PHE A 172 -11.32 5.40 -8.42
CA PHE A 172 -10.42 5.87 -9.48
C PHE A 172 -10.35 4.94 -10.67
N ASP A 173 -11.09 3.82 -10.63
CA ASP A 173 -11.01 2.73 -11.62
C ASP A 173 -9.56 2.30 -11.89
N LYS A 174 -8.81 2.06 -10.81
CA LYS A 174 -7.39 1.70 -10.88
C LYS A 174 -7.08 0.43 -10.14
N HIS A 175 -6.16 -0.32 -10.72
CA HIS A 175 -5.61 -1.52 -10.12
C HIS A 175 -4.14 -1.27 -9.78
N ILE A 176 -3.79 -1.50 -8.51
CA ILE A 176 -2.38 -1.57 -8.07
C ILE A 176 -2.11 -2.97 -7.58
N PHE A 177 -0.87 -3.42 -7.67
CA PHE A 177 -0.51 -4.74 -7.18
C PHE A 177 0.91 -4.79 -6.64
N THR A 178 1.17 -5.81 -5.83
CA THR A 178 2.49 -6.22 -5.35
C THR A 178 2.78 -7.65 -5.80
N TYR A 179 4.06 -7.95 -5.97
CA TYR A 179 4.54 -9.32 -6.17
C TYR A 179 5.39 -9.72 -4.95
N HIS A 180 5.10 -10.90 -4.40
CA HIS A 180 5.87 -11.49 -3.29
C HIS A 180 6.38 -12.85 -3.72
N GLY A 181 7.64 -12.94 -4.04
CA GLY A 181 8.26 -14.18 -4.50
C GLY A 181 9.63 -14.01 -5.15
N ASN A 182 10.24 -15.13 -5.48
CA ASN A 182 11.56 -15.18 -6.10
C ASN A 182 11.51 -15.70 -7.55
N GLY A 183 10.31 -15.94 -8.08
CA GLY A 183 10.13 -16.43 -9.44
C GLY A 183 10.35 -15.36 -10.51
N GLN A 184 10.52 -15.80 -11.74
CA GLN A 184 10.64 -14.90 -12.89
C GLN A 184 9.24 -14.47 -13.37
N VAL A 185 8.80 -13.31 -12.89
CA VAL A 185 7.53 -12.69 -13.25
C VAL A 185 7.80 -11.35 -13.91
N PHE A 186 7.11 -11.10 -15.02
CA PHE A 186 7.28 -9.90 -15.85
C PHE A 186 5.95 -9.21 -16.08
N MET A 187 5.97 -7.87 -16.08
CA MET A 187 4.89 -7.04 -16.58
C MET A 187 5.36 -6.32 -17.85
N ASN A 188 4.74 -6.62 -19.00
CA ASN A 188 5.13 -6.06 -20.30
C ASN A 188 6.65 -6.21 -20.58
N ASP A 189 7.22 -7.39 -20.34
CA ASP A 189 8.65 -7.71 -20.48
C ASP A 189 9.60 -7.06 -19.46
N ILE A 190 9.08 -6.31 -18.51
CA ILE A 190 9.86 -5.72 -17.41
C ILE A 190 9.78 -6.67 -16.21
N PRO A 191 10.93 -7.15 -15.67
CA PRO A 191 10.92 -8.03 -14.52
C PRO A 191 10.34 -7.30 -13.29
N LEU A 192 9.49 -8.00 -12.54
CA LEU A 192 8.96 -7.51 -11.28
C LEU A 192 9.97 -7.76 -10.16
N SER A 193 10.13 -6.76 -9.31
CA SER A 193 10.84 -6.90 -8.04
C SER A 193 9.83 -7.23 -6.94
N SER A 194 10.24 -8.05 -5.97
CA SER A 194 9.44 -8.34 -4.79
C SER A 194 9.18 -7.07 -4.01
N ASP A 195 8.01 -7.00 -3.39
CA ASP A 195 7.60 -5.95 -2.45
C ASP A 195 7.53 -4.52 -3.05
N MET A 196 7.46 -4.44 -4.39
CA MET A 196 7.23 -3.18 -5.09
C MET A 196 5.78 -3.04 -5.51
N PHE A 197 5.25 -1.79 -5.46
CA PHE A 197 3.93 -1.49 -6.01
C PHE A 197 4.00 -1.15 -7.49
N TYR A 198 3.09 -1.74 -8.23
CA TYR A 198 2.94 -1.56 -9.66
C TYR A 198 1.50 -1.14 -9.99
N ALA A 199 1.32 -0.33 -11.02
CA ALA A 199 0.01 -0.06 -11.59
C ALA A 199 -0.28 -1.09 -12.69
N TRP A 200 -1.47 -1.70 -12.65
CA TRP A 200 -1.91 -2.59 -13.73
C TRP A 200 -2.79 -1.84 -14.70
N GLN A 201 -2.26 -1.55 -15.88
CA GLN A 201 -2.95 -0.81 -16.93
C GLN A 201 -3.71 -1.77 -17.87
N HIS A 202 -4.70 -1.26 -18.58
CA HIS A 202 -5.55 -2.04 -19.49
C HIS A 202 -4.78 -2.86 -20.54
N SER A 203 -3.67 -2.33 -21.05
CA SER A 203 -2.81 -3.01 -22.03
C SER A 203 -1.74 -3.90 -21.41
N SER A 204 -1.66 -3.98 -20.08
CA SER A 204 -0.60 -4.70 -19.40
C SER A 204 -0.87 -6.20 -19.37
N VAL A 205 0.18 -6.98 -19.55
CA VAL A 205 0.17 -8.44 -19.47
C VAL A 205 1.21 -8.89 -18.46
N LEU A 206 0.78 -9.70 -17.53
CA LEU A 206 1.64 -10.41 -16.59
C LEU A 206 2.01 -11.77 -17.18
N LYS A 207 3.28 -12.10 -17.19
CA LYS A 207 3.76 -13.38 -17.74
C LYS A 207 5.01 -13.89 -17.02
N GLY A 208 5.26 -15.18 -17.17
CA GLY A 208 6.47 -15.85 -16.72
C GLY A 208 6.74 -17.08 -17.58
N PRO A 209 7.92 -17.70 -17.46
CA PRO A 209 8.31 -18.83 -18.31
C PRO A 209 7.51 -20.10 -18.01
N LEU A 210 6.94 -20.24 -16.83
CA LEU A 210 6.33 -21.47 -16.31
C LEU A 210 4.80 -21.41 -16.17
N PHE A 211 4.16 -20.27 -16.44
CA PHE A 211 2.71 -20.13 -16.29
C PHE A 211 2.07 -19.36 -17.45
N LEU A 212 0.78 -19.59 -17.65
CA LEU A 212 -0.01 -18.91 -18.68
C LEU A 212 -0.18 -17.42 -18.35
N PRO A 213 -0.07 -16.52 -19.33
CA PRO A 213 -0.23 -15.09 -19.12
C PRO A 213 -1.52 -14.71 -18.40
N VAL A 214 -1.48 -13.65 -17.62
CA VAL A 214 -2.63 -13.00 -17.02
C VAL A 214 -2.83 -11.65 -17.69
N TYR A 215 -3.98 -11.50 -18.32
CA TYR A 215 -4.38 -10.27 -18.98
C TYR A 215 -5.24 -9.40 -18.07
N TYR A 216 -5.29 -8.11 -18.33
CA TYR A 216 -6.17 -7.19 -17.59
C TYR A 216 -7.63 -7.64 -17.59
N SER A 217 -8.12 -8.22 -18.72
CA SER A 217 -9.47 -8.78 -18.81
C SER A 217 -9.74 -9.94 -17.84
N ASN A 218 -8.73 -10.66 -17.41
CA ASN A 218 -8.89 -11.70 -16.40
C ASN A 218 -9.21 -11.09 -15.02
N LEU A 219 -8.60 -9.94 -14.69
CA LEU A 219 -8.90 -9.20 -13.47
C LEU A 219 -10.34 -8.71 -13.50
N LEU A 220 -10.73 -8.02 -14.57
CA LEU A 220 -12.08 -7.50 -14.74
C LEU A 220 -13.14 -8.60 -14.63
N ALA A 221 -12.88 -9.77 -15.21
CA ALA A 221 -13.82 -10.89 -15.14
C ALA A 221 -14.07 -11.38 -13.69
N VAL A 222 -13.05 -11.28 -12.82
CA VAL A 222 -13.20 -11.65 -11.40
C VAL A 222 -13.96 -10.57 -10.64
N PHE A 223 -13.56 -9.31 -10.77
CA PHE A 223 -14.21 -8.21 -10.04
C PHE A 223 -15.67 -8.01 -10.47
N ASN A 224 -15.98 -8.02 -11.76
CA ASN A 224 -17.35 -7.86 -12.27
C ASN A 224 -18.28 -9.01 -11.83
N LYS A 225 -17.76 -10.24 -11.69
CA LYS A 225 -18.56 -11.37 -11.20
C LYS A 225 -19.08 -11.16 -9.79
N ASN A 226 -18.37 -10.41 -8.97
CA ASN A 226 -18.78 -10.11 -7.59
C ASN A 226 -19.78 -8.97 -7.52
N GLU A 227 -19.62 -7.94 -8.36
CA GLU A 227 -20.61 -6.85 -8.42
C GLU A 227 -22.01 -7.37 -8.78
N HIS A 228 -22.10 -8.34 -9.71
CA HIS A 228 -23.38 -8.98 -10.04
C HIS A 228 -23.97 -9.82 -8.89
N LYS A 229 -23.14 -10.43 -8.04
CA LYS A 229 -23.64 -11.17 -6.87
C LYS A 229 -24.19 -10.24 -5.79
N GLU A 230 -23.58 -9.08 -5.55
CA GLU A 230 -24.09 -8.08 -4.59
C GLU A 230 -25.45 -7.53 -5.01
N VAL A 231 -25.63 -7.22 -6.29
CA VAL A 231 -26.89 -6.71 -6.83
C VAL A 231 -28.02 -7.74 -6.68
N ILE A 232 -27.74 -9.03 -6.89
CA ILE A 232 -28.73 -10.09 -6.72
C ILE A 232 -29.09 -10.29 -5.23
N HIS A 233 -28.15 -10.17 -4.30
CA HIS A 233 -28.42 -10.27 -2.87
C HIS A 233 -29.21 -9.08 -2.32
N LEU A 234 -29.03 -7.89 -2.83
CA LEU A 234 -29.81 -6.71 -2.46
C LEU A 234 -31.26 -6.80 -3.00
N ALA A 235 -31.42 -7.25 -4.24
CA ALA A 235 -32.73 -7.43 -4.86
C ALA A 235 -33.58 -8.57 -4.22
N GLY A 236 -32.93 -9.55 -3.58
CA GLY A 236 -33.61 -10.65 -2.90
C GLY A 236 -34.07 -10.35 -1.47
N ARG A 237 -33.72 -9.19 -0.88
CA ARG A 237 -34.16 -8.78 0.47
C ARG A 237 -35.44 -7.95 0.50
N ASP A 238 -35.91 -7.47 -0.62
CA ASP A 238 -37.13 -6.64 -0.72
C ASP A 238 -38.38 -7.45 -1.15
N ILE A 239 -38.35 -8.79 -1.04
CA ILE A 239 -39.51 -9.66 -1.33
C ILE A 239 -39.74 -10.55 -0.13
N ASP A 240 -40.31 -9.98 0.94
CA ASP A 240 -41.08 -10.67 1.99
C ASP A 240 -42.14 -9.70 2.53
#